data_9f266c4bdccec05a4fcea76ae1e7a0e0
#
_entry.id   9f266c4bdccec05a4fcea76ae1e7a0e0
#
_cell.length_a   1.000
_cell.length_b   1.000
_cell.length_c   1.000
_cell.angle_alpha   90.00
_cell.angle_beta   90.00
_cell.angle_gamma   90.00
#
_symmetry.space_group_name_H-M   'P 1'
#
loop_
_entity.id
_entity.type
_entity.pdbx_description
1 polymer ?
#
loop_
_entity_poly.entity_id
_entity_poly.type
_entity_poly.pdbx_seq_one_letter_code
_entity_poly.pdbx_strand_id
1 'polypeptide(L)'
;MDLYTFSHIEASRLLPFTKKERISADASLTEKYIDNIIIPLARYHDISIQGLKVVREKRPCNAYLYLEDTIYNDTLLRLDFRYGEQSFSPQPSDETRKFVFREQEEEEIVIHYFQRNSTAERKAVHLLQKAGLQCISDSHFKLSSAAPEKNITEWISHHRQMLLEEFVLSSDTQNKPYYLPEIRIEQSCE
;
A
#
# COMPACT_ATOMS: atom_id res chain seq x y z
N MET A 1 -20.63 32.66 10.04
CA MET A 1 -20.05 32.29 8.73
C MET A 1 -18.84 31.43 9.05
N ASP A 2 -19.02 30.11 8.95
CA ASP A 2 -17.97 29.20 9.33
C ASP A 2 -16.99 29.04 8.15
N LEU A 3 -15.73 29.35 8.37
CA LEU A 3 -14.68 29.21 7.36
C LEU A 3 -14.14 27.79 7.44
N TYR A 4 -14.44 26.97 6.43
CA TYR A 4 -13.84 25.65 6.28
C TYR A 4 -12.60 25.76 5.40
N THR A 5 -11.45 25.33 5.91
CA THR A 5 -10.21 25.23 5.13
C THR A 5 -10.05 23.79 4.64
N PHE A 6 -9.93 23.60 3.34
CA PHE A 6 -9.60 22.32 2.72
C PHE A 6 -8.09 22.25 2.51
N SER A 7 -7.38 21.43 3.27
CA SER A 7 -5.93 21.34 3.23
C SER A 7 -5.37 20.54 2.05
N HIS A 8 -6.21 19.77 1.34
CA HIS A 8 -5.76 18.80 0.34
C HIS A 8 -6.40 18.96 -1.05
N ILE A 9 -7.11 20.04 -1.27
CA ILE A 9 -7.73 20.34 -2.56
C ILE A 9 -7.38 21.75 -2.97
N GLU A 10 -6.91 21.90 -4.19
CA GLU A 10 -6.71 23.21 -4.78
C GLU A 10 -8.05 23.96 -4.84
N ALA A 11 -8.08 25.17 -4.31
CA ALA A 11 -9.28 26.00 -4.26
C ALA A 11 -9.91 26.21 -5.66
N SER A 12 -9.07 26.19 -6.71
CA SER A 12 -9.50 26.25 -8.12
C SER A 12 -10.48 25.14 -8.50
N ARG A 13 -10.35 23.95 -7.94
CA ARG A 13 -11.24 22.80 -8.21
C ARG A 13 -12.61 22.96 -7.54
N LEU A 14 -12.71 23.80 -6.53
CA LEU A 14 -13.97 24.07 -5.82
C LEU A 14 -14.71 25.30 -6.39
N LEU A 15 -14.06 26.09 -7.25
CA LEU A 15 -14.67 27.29 -7.86
C LEU A 15 -16.05 27.04 -8.51
N PRO A 16 -16.30 25.91 -9.21
CA PRO A 16 -17.62 25.63 -9.77
C PRO A 16 -18.73 25.54 -8.71
N PHE A 17 -18.38 25.17 -7.46
CA PHE A 17 -19.33 25.00 -6.36
C PHE A 17 -19.57 26.28 -5.54
N THR A 18 -18.79 27.33 -5.74
CA THR A 18 -18.92 28.59 -4.98
C THR A 18 -20.11 29.43 -5.41
N LYS A 19 -20.62 29.23 -6.62
CA LYS A 19 -21.69 30.05 -7.22
C LYS A 19 -22.98 29.28 -7.53
N LYS A 20 -22.99 27.96 -7.34
CA LYS A 20 -24.14 27.10 -7.67
C LYS A 20 -24.35 26.05 -6.57
N GLU A 21 -25.56 25.98 -6.04
CA GLU A 21 -25.94 24.92 -5.09
C GLU A 21 -25.95 23.51 -5.74
N ARG A 22 -26.10 23.47 -7.06
CA ARG A 22 -26.09 22.25 -7.85
C ARG A 22 -25.30 22.46 -9.14
N ILE A 23 -24.47 21.48 -9.45
CA ILE A 23 -23.80 21.37 -10.75
C ILE A 23 -24.40 20.14 -11.44
N SER A 24 -25.02 20.38 -12.59
CA SER A 24 -25.39 19.30 -13.48
C SER A 24 -24.22 19.04 -14.41
N ALA A 25 -23.64 17.86 -14.33
CA ALA A 25 -22.61 17.41 -15.28
C ALA A 25 -23.32 16.62 -16.40
N ASP A 26 -22.87 16.86 -17.62
CA ASP A 26 -23.21 15.98 -18.75
C ASP A 26 -22.63 14.58 -18.48
N ALA A 27 -23.28 13.53 -18.97
CA ALA A 27 -22.82 12.15 -18.79
C ALA A 27 -21.34 11.96 -19.18
N SER A 28 -20.91 12.65 -20.26
CA SER A 28 -19.51 12.65 -20.73
C SER A 28 -18.50 13.29 -19.75
N LEU A 29 -18.96 14.12 -18.83
CA LEU A 29 -18.14 14.81 -17.84
C LEU A 29 -18.18 14.13 -16.45
N THR A 30 -19.13 13.21 -16.24
CA THR A 30 -19.35 12.57 -14.94
C THR A 30 -18.09 11.89 -14.43
N GLU A 31 -17.41 11.12 -15.26
CA GLU A 31 -16.17 10.43 -14.89
C GLU A 31 -15.06 11.42 -14.47
N LYS A 32 -14.89 12.53 -15.21
CA LYS A 32 -13.90 13.57 -14.87
C LYS A 32 -14.21 14.22 -13.54
N TYR A 33 -15.48 14.45 -13.20
CA TYR A 33 -15.86 14.98 -11.89
C TYR A 33 -15.61 13.99 -10.78
N ILE A 34 -15.89 12.70 -11.01
CA ILE A 34 -15.61 11.64 -10.04
C ILE A 34 -14.10 11.59 -9.76
N ASP A 35 -13.27 11.50 -10.80
CA ASP A 35 -11.83 11.32 -10.66
C ASP A 35 -11.12 12.57 -10.09
N ASN A 36 -11.56 13.76 -10.48
CA ASN A 36 -10.85 15.01 -10.11
C ASN A 36 -11.39 15.68 -8.84
N ILE A 37 -12.60 15.37 -8.41
CA ILE A 37 -13.24 16.04 -7.28
C ILE A 37 -13.70 15.03 -6.22
N ILE A 38 -14.57 14.08 -6.59
CA ILE A 38 -15.20 13.18 -5.61
C ILE A 38 -14.18 12.26 -4.97
N ILE A 39 -13.36 11.57 -5.74
CA ILE A 39 -12.34 10.64 -5.21
C ILE A 39 -11.32 11.36 -4.33
N PRO A 40 -10.70 12.48 -4.75
CA PRO A 40 -9.80 13.23 -3.90
C PRO A 40 -10.44 13.72 -2.60
N LEU A 41 -11.68 14.23 -2.65
CA LEU A 41 -12.41 14.64 -1.45
C LEU A 41 -12.68 13.48 -0.49
N ALA A 42 -13.17 12.35 -1.04
CA ALA A 42 -13.53 11.18 -0.26
C ALA A 42 -12.33 10.53 0.46
N ARG A 43 -11.11 10.72 -0.04
CA ARG A 43 -9.89 10.23 0.62
C ARG A 43 -9.63 10.91 1.95
N TYR A 44 -9.91 12.19 2.06
CA TYR A 44 -9.58 13.02 3.23
C TYR A 44 -10.79 13.36 4.08
N HIS A 45 -11.99 13.36 3.48
CA HIS A 45 -13.22 13.78 4.14
C HIS A 45 -14.29 12.69 4.08
N ASP A 46 -15.17 12.67 5.09
CA ASP A 46 -16.37 11.87 5.02
C ASP A 46 -17.41 12.65 4.21
N ILE A 47 -17.57 12.23 2.95
CA ILE A 47 -18.55 12.84 2.04
C ILE A 47 -19.75 11.93 1.86
N SER A 48 -20.92 12.55 1.70
CA SER A 48 -22.15 11.85 1.28
C SER A 48 -22.30 12.00 -0.22
N ILE A 49 -22.36 10.89 -0.93
CA ILE A 49 -22.52 10.86 -2.39
C ILE A 49 -23.93 10.34 -2.68
N GLN A 50 -24.73 11.14 -3.40
CA GLN A 50 -26.04 10.74 -3.87
C GLN A 50 -26.01 10.47 -5.38
N GLY A 51 -26.70 9.44 -5.83
CA GLY A 51 -26.78 9.07 -7.24
C GLY A 51 -25.62 8.20 -7.77
N LEU A 52 -24.71 7.78 -6.88
CA LEU A 52 -23.67 6.80 -7.20
C LEU A 52 -23.71 5.66 -6.18
N LYS A 53 -23.45 4.46 -6.64
CA LYS A 53 -23.28 3.30 -5.75
C LYS A 53 -21.96 3.42 -5.01
N VAL A 54 -22.00 3.38 -3.68
CA VAL A 54 -20.81 3.44 -2.82
C VAL A 54 -20.68 2.13 -2.06
N VAL A 55 -19.60 1.41 -2.28
CA VAL A 55 -19.29 0.15 -1.62
C VAL A 55 -18.17 0.37 -0.60
N ARG A 56 -18.48 0.11 0.68
CA ARG A 56 -17.50 0.16 1.76
C ARG A 56 -17.03 -1.25 2.08
N GLU A 57 -15.75 -1.49 1.87
CA GLU A 57 -15.15 -2.81 2.00
C GLU A 57 -14.19 -2.89 3.18
N LYS A 58 -14.09 -4.08 3.74
CA LYS A 58 -12.98 -4.45 4.62
C LYS A 58 -12.09 -5.41 3.84
N ARG A 59 -10.89 -4.97 3.51
CA ARG A 59 -9.90 -5.80 2.80
C ARG A 59 -8.80 -6.23 3.77
N PRO A 60 -8.40 -7.51 3.77
CA PRO A 60 -7.25 -7.95 4.55
C PRO A 60 -5.98 -7.26 4.06
N CYS A 61 -5.11 -6.91 5.00
CA CYS A 61 -3.79 -6.36 4.72
C CYS A 61 -2.80 -7.53 4.63
N ASN A 62 -2.22 -7.74 3.47
CA ASN A 62 -1.16 -8.73 3.27
C ASN A 62 0.16 -8.00 3.02
N ALA A 63 1.18 -8.30 3.83
CA ALA A 63 2.51 -7.75 3.68
C ALA A 63 3.33 -8.61 2.71
N TYR A 64 3.70 -8.04 1.58
CA TYR A 64 4.54 -8.69 0.56
C TYR A 64 5.97 -8.20 0.67
N LEU A 65 6.90 -9.13 0.71
CA LEU A 65 8.32 -8.86 0.77
C LEU A 65 9.00 -9.38 -0.49
N TYR A 66 9.65 -8.49 -1.21
CA TYR A 66 10.35 -8.77 -2.46
C TYR A 66 11.84 -8.70 -2.25
N LEU A 67 12.54 -9.63 -2.88
CA LEU A 67 14.00 -9.60 -2.97
C LEU A 67 14.38 -8.89 -4.25
N GLU A 68 15.17 -7.82 -4.16
CA GLU A 68 15.61 -7.00 -5.27
C GLU A 68 17.13 -6.86 -5.27
N ASP A 69 17.75 -7.18 -6.41
CA ASP A 69 19.18 -6.97 -6.59
C ASP A 69 19.42 -5.58 -7.19
N THR A 70 20.34 -4.86 -6.59
CA THR A 70 20.75 -3.55 -7.11
C THR A 70 21.84 -3.68 -8.17
N ILE A 71 22.03 -2.62 -8.96
CA ILE A 71 23.13 -2.54 -9.95
C ILE A 71 24.53 -2.62 -9.32
N TYR A 72 24.63 -2.46 -8.00
CA TYR A 72 25.89 -2.56 -7.24
C TYR A 72 26.11 -3.93 -6.61
N ASN A 73 25.32 -4.94 -6.99
CA ASN A 73 25.33 -6.29 -6.42
C ASN A 73 24.93 -6.34 -4.92
N ASP A 74 24.28 -5.30 -4.43
CA ASP A 74 23.64 -5.33 -3.11
C ASP A 74 22.22 -5.86 -3.25
N THR A 75 21.80 -6.70 -2.32
CA THR A 75 20.45 -7.21 -2.27
C THR A 75 19.65 -6.42 -1.24
N LEU A 76 18.48 -5.91 -1.65
CA LEU A 76 17.53 -5.18 -0.83
C LEU A 76 16.24 -5.99 -0.67
N LEU A 77 15.48 -5.65 0.37
CA LEU A 77 14.13 -6.13 0.55
C LEU A 77 13.16 -4.97 0.36
N ARG A 78 12.19 -5.13 -0.55
CA ARG A 78 11.10 -4.18 -0.72
C ARG A 78 9.82 -4.71 -0.05
N LEU A 79 9.20 -3.88 0.77
CA LEU A 79 7.94 -4.16 1.45
C LEU A 79 6.80 -3.43 0.77
N ASP A 80 5.77 -4.16 0.37
CA ASP A 80 4.49 -3.61 -0.10
C ASP A 80 3.33 -4.21 0.70
N PHE A 81 2.27 -3.43 0.87
CA PHE A 81 1.02 -3.88 1.46
C PHE A 81 -0.04 -4.04 0.39
N ARG A 82 -0.63 -5.22 0.28
CA ARG A 82 -1.70 -5.49 -0.67
C ARG A 82 -3.06 -5.62 0.02
N TYR A 83 -4.05 -4.97 -0.60
CA TYR A 83 -5.46 -5.00 -0.24
C TYR A 83 -6.26 -5.44 -1.47
N GLY A 84 -6.40 -6.76 -1.69
CA GLY A 84 -6.85 -7.31 -2.96
C GLY A 84 -5.85 -6.97 -4.07
N GLU A 85 -6.33 -6.39 -5.16
CA GLU A 85 -5.50 -6.00 -6.31
C GLU A 85 -4.70 -4.69 -6.08
N GLN A 86 -5.00 -3.95 -5.02
CA GLN A 86 -4.35 -2.68 -4.73
C GLN A 86 -3.07 -2.88 -3.90
N SER A 87 -1.97 -2.27 -4.34
CA SER A 87 -0.66 -2.33 -3.69
C SER A 87 -0.23 -0.95 -3.19
N PHE A 88 0.35 -0.90 -2.00
CA PHE A 88 0.78 0.33 -1.35
C PHE A 88 2.13 0.15 -0.68
N SER A 89 3.00 1.14 -0.83
CA SER A 89 4.22 1.23 -0.04
C SER A 89 3.90 1.54 1.44
N PRO A 90 4.77 1.15 2.37
CA PRO A 90 4.69 1.62 3.76
C PRO A 90 4.68 3.15 3.80
N GLN A 91 3.77 3.73 4.58
CA GLN A 91 3.72 5.18 4.73
C GLN A 91 4.25 5.60 6.11
N PRO A 92 5.15 6.60 6.16
CA PRO A 92 5.62 7.14 7.42
C PRO A 92 4.56 7.97 8.15
N SER A 93 3.55 8.49 7.44
CA SER A 93 2.53 9.36 7.99
C SER A 93 1.12 8.74 7.98
N ASP A 94 0.33 9.09 8.98
CA ASP A 94 -1.07 8.66 9.17
C ASP A 94 -2.06 9.28 8.16
N GLU A 95 -1.61 10.10 7.20
CA GLU A 95 -2.45 11.04 6.46
C GLU A 95 -3.41 10.41 5.45
N THR A 96 -3.15 9.21 4.95
CA THR A 96 -4.04 8.57 3.96
C THR A 96 -4.42 7.16 4.37
N ARG A 97 -5.29 7.06 5.37
CA ARG A 97 -5.83 5.75 5.80
C ARG A 97 -6.94 5.23 4.91
N LYS A 98 -7.52 6.11 4.07
CA LYS A 98 -8.68 5.81 3.24
C LYS A 98 -8.24 5.69 1.79
N PHE A 99 -8.63 4.63 1.13
CA PHE A 99 -8.44 4.46 -0.30
C PHE A 99 -9.79 4.48 -0.99
N VAL A 100 -9.91 5.31 -2.02
CA VAL A 100 -11.13 5.50 -2.79
C VAL A 100 -10.80 5.41 -4.26
N PHE A 101 -11.50 4.58 -4.99
CA PHE A 101 -11.35 4.42 -6.42
C PHE A 101 -12.71 4.13 -7.06
N ARG A 102 -12.82 4.34 -8.35
CA ARG A 102 -13.99 3.95 -9.11
C ARG A 102 -13.73 2.66 -9.88
N GLU A 103 -14.77 1.89 -10.05
CA GLU A 103 -14.82 0.74 -10.92
C GLU A 103 -16.07 0.83 -11.79
N GLN A 104 -15.97 0.35 -13.03
CA GLN A 104 -17.11 0.26 -13.93
C GLN A 104 -17.69 -1.16 -13.81
N GLU A 105 -18.86 -1.27 -13.18
CA GLU A 105 -19.60 -2.51 -13.08
C GLU A 105 -20.78 -2.44 -14.08
N GLU A 106 -20.71 -3.24 -15.16
CA GLU A 106 -21.71 -3.22 -16.24
C GLU A 106 -21.94 -1.79 -16.79
N GLU A 107 -23.10 -1.19 -16.49
CA GLU A 107 -23.45 0.18 -16.90
C GLU A 107 -23.36 1.21 -15.75
N GLU A 108 -23.01 0.76 -14.53
CA GLU A 108 -22.96 1.60 -13.35
C GLU A 108 -21.52 1.95 -12.94
N ILE A 109 -21.31 3.18 -12.49
CA ILE A 109 -20.05 3.59 -11.84
C ILE A 109 -20.21 3.31 -10.35
N VAL A 110 -19.33 2.48 -9.82
CA VAL A 110 -19.26 2.12 -8.41
C VAL A 110 -18.04 2.78 -7.76
N ILE A 111 -18.27 3.45 -6.66
CA ILE A 111 -17.18 4.03 -5.85
C ILE A 111 -16.85 3.04 -4.75
N HIS A 112 -15.66 2.47 -4.81
CA HIS A 112 -15.12 1.58 -3.80
C HIS A 112 -14.34 2.37 -2.75
N TYR A 113 -14.55 1.98 -1.51
CA TYR A 113 -13.97 2.67 -0.37
C TYR A 113 -13.50 1.65 0.66
N PHE A 114 -12.22 1.66 1.01
CA PHE A 114 -11.70 0.86 2.11
C PHE A 114 -10.66 1.64 2.92
N GLN A 115 -10.48 1.20 4.16
CA GLN A 115 -9.51 1.79 5.07
C GLN A 115 -8.29 0.87 5.19
N ARG A 116 -7.10 1.43 5.03
CA ARG A 116 -5.84 0.70 5.28
C ARG A 116 -5.71 0.37 6.76
N ASN A 117 -5.14 -0.79 7.05
CA ASN A 117 -4.88 -1.25 8.42
C ASN A 117 -3.50 -0.78 8.89
N SER A 118 -3.41 0.48 9.31
CA SER A 118 -2.15 1.10 9.76
C SER A 118 -1.49 0.37 10.94
N THR A 119 -2.26 -0.36 11.74
CA THR A 119 -1.71 -1.15 12.85
C THR A 119 -0.98 -2.38 12.33
N ALA A 120 -1.57 -3.12 11.38
CA ALA A 120 -0.91 -4.27 10.76
C ALA A 120 0.31 -3.82 9.93
N GLU A 121 0.22 -2.73 9.19
CA GLU A 121 1.33 -2.18 8.42
C GLU A 121 2.50 -1.78 9.32
N ARG A 122 2.25 -1.04 10.41
CA ARG A 122 3.30 -0.68 11.38
C ARG A 122 3.90 -1.89 12.08
N LYS A 123 3.08 -2.91 12.40
CA LYS A 123 3.59 -4.17 12.95
C LYS A 123 4.61 -4.81 12.02
N ALA A 124 4.29 -4.93 10.73
CA ALA A 124 5.17 -5.52 9.73
C ALA A 124 6.50 -4.75 9.59
N VAL A 125 6.44 -3.43 9.47
CA VAL A 125 7.66 -2.57 9.44
C VAL A 125 8.50 -2.77 10.70
N HIS A 126 7.87 -2.73 11.87
CA HIS A 126 8.56 -2.89 13.15
C HIS A 126 9.21 -4.27 13.29
N LEU A 127 8.56 -5.33 12.81
CA LEU A 127 9.13 -6.69 12.81
C LEU A 127 10.42 -6.75 12.00
N LEU A 128 10.46 -6.17 10.80
CA LEU A 128 11.66 -6.12 9.97
C LEU A 128 12.78 -5.33 10.66
N GLN A 129 12.47 -4.18 11.24
CA GLN A 129 13.45 -3.37 11.96
C GLN A 129 13.99 -4.09 13.20
N LYS A 130 13.13 -4.74 13.98
CA LYS A 130 13.53 -5.52 15.14
C LYS A 130 14.39 -6.73 14.77
N ALA A 131 14.17 -7.29 13.58
CA ALA A 131 14.97 -8.39 13.04
C ALA A 131 16.31 -7.93 12.42
N GLY A 132 16.71 -6.67 12.59
CA GLY A 132 18.01 -6.16 12.17
C GLY A 132 18.04 -5.51 10.79
N LEU A 133 16.90 -5.24 10.17
CA LEU A 133 16.85 -4.48 8.93
C LEU A 133 16.72 -2.98 9.18
N GLN A 134 17.38 -2.20 8.34
CA GLN A 134 17.30 -0.74 8.33
C GLN A 134 16.49 -0.28 7.12
N CYS A 135 15.48 0.56 7.36
CA CYS A 135 14.75 1.24 6.30
C CYS A 135 15.65 2.30 5.64
N ILE A 136 15.79 2.26 4.33
CA ILE A 136 16.61 3.20 3.54
C ILE A 136 15.76 4.13 2.66
N SER A 137 14.52 3.76 2.40
CA SER A 137 13.51 4.56 1.72
C SER A 137 12.12 4.11 2.18
N ASP A 138 11.06 4.70 1.66
CA ASP A 138 9.69 4.42 2.08
C ASP A 138 9.33 2.93 2.09
N SER A 139 9.89 2.14 1.16
CA SER A 139 9.57 0.72 1.02
C SER A 139 10.78 -0.22 1.07
N HIS A 140 12.02 0.30 1.03
CA HIS A 140 13.21 -0.52 0.92
C HIS A 140 13.96 -0.65 2.23
N PHE A 141 14.40 -1.88 2.48
CA PHE A 141 15.14 -2.27 3.67
C PHE A 141 16.46 -2.92 3.27
N LYS A 142 17.50 -2.64 4.02
CA LYS A 142 18.80 -3.32 3.92
C LYS A 142 19.19 -3.92 5.25
N LEU A 143 20.11 -4.86 5.21
CA LEU A 143 20.72 -5.39 6.42
C LEU A 143 21.47 -4.28 7.16
N SER A 144 21.21 -4.13 8.45
CA SER A 144 21.92 -3.16 9.29
C SER A 144 23.37 -3.60 9.46
N SER A 145 24.30 -2.64 9.54
CA SER A 145 25.70 -2.92 9.86
C SER A 145 25.90 -3.51 11.26
N ALA A 146 24.90 -3.41 12.13
CA ALA A 146 24.89 -4.00 13.46
C ALA A 146 24.26 -5.39 13.51
N ALA A 147 23.71 -5.88 12.40
CA ALA A 147 23.15 -7.23 12.33
C ALA A 147 24.28 -8.28 12.40
N PRO A 148 24.03 -9.45 13.03
CA PRO A 148 25.03 -10.50 13.12
C PRO A 148 25.23 -11.23 11.78
N GLU A 149 24.27 -11.18 10.86
CA GLU A 149 24.32 -11.84 9.57
C GLU A 149 25.22 -11.07 8.59
N LYS A 150 25.91 -11.83 7.71
CA LYS A 150 26.84 -11.28 6.73
C LYS A 150 26.14 -10.75 5.49
N ASN A 151 24.98 -11.30 5.17
CA ASN A 151 24.21 -10.94 3.98
C ASN A 151 22.72 -11.26 4.16
N ILE A 152 21.91 -10.79 3.23
CA ILE A 152 20.45 -10.94 3.25
C ILE A 152 20.00 -12.40 3.16
N THR A 153 20.73 -13.26 2.46
CA THR A 153 20.40 -14.69 2.33
C THR A 153 20.53 -15.41 3.68
N GLU A 154 21.61 -15.13 4.42
CA GLU A 154 21.79 -15.65 5.77
C GLU A 154 20.72 -15.13 6.72
N TRP A 155 20.39 -13.84 6.63
CA TRP A 155 19.32 -13.22 7.40
C TRP A 155 17.95 -13.87 7.10
N ILE A 156 17.59 -14.10 5.83
CA ILE A 156 16.36 -14.80 5.44
C ILE A 156 16.31 -16.19 6.06
N SER A 157 17.42 -16.92 6.06
CA SER A 157 17.50 -18.26 6.62
C SER A 157 17.27 -18.26 8.13
N HIS A 158 17.88 -17.32 8.87
CA HIS A 158 17.69 -17.21 10.33
C HIS A 158 16.28 -16.77 10.70
N HIS A 159 15.65 -15.91 9.91
CA HIS A 159 14.31 -15.37 10.21
C HIS A 159 13.19 -16.08 9.45
N ARG A 160 13.47 -17.26 8.87
CA ARG A 160 12.54 -18.00 8.00
C ARG A 160 11.16 -18.18 8.59
N GLN A 161 11.06 -18.58 9.85
CA GLN A 161 9.78 -18.83 10.49
C GLN A 161 8.94 -17.56 10.57
N MET A 162 9.51 -16.48 11.08
CA MET A 162 8.86 -15.17 11.15
C MET A 162 8.41 -14.69 9.77
N LEU A 163 9.25 -14.87 8.74
CA LEU A 163 8.94 -14.46 7.38
C LEU A 163 7.74 -15.24 6.81
N LEU A 164 7.67 -16.54 7.04
CA LEU A 164 6.55 -17.37 6.57
C LEU A 164 5.24 -17.10 7.30
N GLU A 165 5.30 -16.70 8.57
CA GLU A 165 4.10 -16.42 9.38
C GLU A 165 3.52 -15.02 9.10
N GLU A 166 4.35 -14.02 8.82
CA GLU A 166 3.92 -12.62 8.80
C GLU A 166 3.97 -12.00 7.39
N PHE A 167 4.66 -12.62 6.42
CA PHE A 167 4.88 -12.04 5.09
C PHE A 167 4.61 -13.03 3.95
N VAL A 168 4.22 -12.48 2.82
CA VAL A 168 4.20 -13.22 1.55
C VAL A 168 5.52 -12.88 0.82
N LEU A 169 6.38 -13.89 0.65
CA LEU A 169 7.65 -13.72 -0.05
C LEU A 169 7.44 -13.84 -1.55
N SER A 170 7.99 -12.91 -2.32
CA SER A 170 7.91 -12.91 -3.78
C SER A 170 9.24 -12.49 -4.39
N SER A 171 9.57 -13.02 -5.57
CA SER A 171 10.66 -12.50 -6.40
C SER A 171 10.07 -11.52 -7.41
N ASP A 172 10.75 -10.41 -7.67
CA ASP A 172 10.28 -9.36 -8.58
C ASP A 172 10.17 -9.80 -10.05
N THR A 173 10.76 -10.93 -10.40
CA THR A 173 10.65 -11.54 -11.72
C THR A 173 9.29 -12.19 -11.91
N GLN A 174 8.30 -11.41 -12.35
CA GLN A 174 6.99 -11.88 -12.83
C GLN A 174 6.04 -12.51 -11.81
N ASN A 175 5.84 -11.93 -10.64
CA ASN A 175 4.82 -12.40 -9.66
C ASN A 175 4.95 -13.89 -9.26
N LYS A 176 6.11 -14.50 -9.41
CA LYS A 176 6.35 -15.87 -8.97
C LYS A 176 6.67 -15.90 -7.47
N PRO A 177 6.03 -16.77 -6.69
CA PRO A 177 6.36 -16.92 -5.28
C PRO A 177 7.84 -17.34 -5.14
N TYR A 178 8.57 -16.66 -4.27
CA TYR A 178 9.93 -17.05 -3.92
C TYR A 178 9.86 -18.26 -3.00
N TYR A 179 10.33 -19.40 -3.48
CA TYR A 179 10.49 -20.58 -2.64
C TYR A 179 11.80 -20.45 -1.88
N LEU A 180 11.72 -20.36 -0.56
CA LEU A 180 12.90 -20.44 0.28
C LEU A 180 13.60 -21.78 0.00
N PRO A 181 14.91 -21.80 -0.34
CA PRO A 181 15.61 -23.04 -0.58
C PRO A 181 15.56 -23.93 0.66
N GLU A 182 15.20 -25.19 0.49
CA GLU A 182 15.37 -26.18 1.55
C GLU A 182 16.87 -26.40 1.74
N ILE A 183 17.41 -25.97 2.87
CA ILE A 183 18.77 -26.27 3.24
C ILE A 183 18.77 -27.74 3.71
N ARG A 184 19.15 -28.67 2.84
CA ARG A 184 19.50 -30.04 3.24
C ARG A 184 20.92 -30.00 3.80
N ILE A 185 21.04 -30.15 5.10
CA ILE A 185 22.34 -30.42 5.73
C ILE A 185 22.61 -31.91 5.47
N GLU A 186 23.37 -32.24 4.46
CA GLU A 186 23.95 -33.57 4.33
C GLU A 186 25.08 -33.66 5.36
N GLN A 187 24.84 -34.36 6.46
CA GLN A 187 25.90 -34.82 7.37
C GLN A 187 26.64 -35.93 6.61
N SER A 188 27.79 -35.59 6.04
CA SER A 188 28.76 -36.61 5.65
C SER A 188 29.35 -37.20 6.93
N CYS A 189 28.91 -38.40 7.32
CA CYS A 189 29.63 -39.25 8.29
C CYS A 189 30.87 -39.80 7.58
N GLU A 190 32.06 -39.32 7.93
CA GLU A 190 33.30 -40.06 7.79
C GLU A 190 33.52 -40.98 8.98
#